data_f2e990ee9f6834c59be4868e0f7bdcd9
#
_entry.id   f2e990ee9f6834c59be4868e0f7bdcd9
#
_cell.length_a   1.000
_cell.length_b   1.000
_cell.length_c   1.000
_cell.angle_alpha   90.00
_cell.angle_beta   90.00
_cell.angle_gamma   90.00
#
_symmetry.space_group_name_H-M   'P 1'
#
loop_
_entity.id
_entity.type
_entity.pdbx_description
1 polymer ?
#
loop_
_entity_poly.entity_id
_entity_poly.type
_entity_poly.pdbx_seq_one_letter_code
_entity_poly.pdbx_strand_id
1 'polypeptide(L)'
;MCGRYTLAAPNPAEVRGRFPIGESIEVRRRYNVAPGDEVLAVTADKEGRPRGELLRWGLVPSWAKQPDTGLKMINARVETVAERPAYRRAFERYRCLILADGFYEWRRLPSGPKQAFHIARADGGVFAFAGLWSIWHGEDGQTLRTCTILTTAANSAIAHVHDRMPVILAPDAEAAWLEPTDSGQRLRRLLAGLDPAGTALRPVGPAVNDARYDGPECLAPAADEHQPALF
;
A
#
# COMPACT_ATOMS: atom_id res chain seq x y z
N MET A 1 -2.78 4.46 -10.31
CA MET A 1 -3.09 3.46 -9.24
C MET A 1 -1.81 3.13 -8.54
N CYS A 2 -1.80 3.15 -7.19
CA CYS A 2 -0.61 2.89 -6.38
C CYS A 2 0.03 1.55 -6.78
N GLY A 3 1.14 1.60 -7.48
CA GLY A 3 1.88 0.41 -7.94
C GLY A 3 3.27 0.29 -7.32
N ARG A 4 3.68 1.23 -6.49
CA ARG A 4 4.94 1.25 -5.74
C ARG A 4 4.78 2.03 -4.46
N TYR A 5 5.46 1.62 -3.41
CA TYR A 5 5.46 2.35 -2.15
C TYR A 5 6.76 2.17 -1.37
N THR A 6 6.90 2.90 -0.28
CA THR A 6 8.07 2.88 0.61
C THR A 6 7.71 2.46 2.02
N LEU A 7 8.66 1.82 2.68
CA LEU A 7 8.84 1.72 4.11
C LEU A 7 10.33 2.03 4.36
N ALA A 8 10.74 3.27 4.06
CA ALA A 8 12.14 3.65 3.90
C ALA A 8 12.79 4.08 5.21
N ALA A 9 12.01 4.63 6.14
CA ALA A 9 12.51 5.13 7.41
C ALA A 9 11.78 4.53 8.63
N PRO A 10 11.51 3.21 8.68
CA PRO A 10 10.89 2.63 9.86
C PRO A 10 11.87 2.66 11.02
N ASN A 11 11.45 3.20 12.15
CA ASN A 11 12.09 2.89 13.43
C ASN A 11 11.49 1.58 13.95
N PRO A 12 12.23 0.47 14.05
CA PRO A 12 11.66 -0.82 14.44
C PRO A 12 10.98 -0.79 15.82
N ALA A 13 11.49 -0.01 16.77
CA ALA A 13 10.89 0.11 18.09
C ALA A 13 9.54 0.84 18.03
N GLU A 14 9.44 1.94 17.26
CA GLU A 14 8.19 2.67 17.07
C GLU A 14 7.16 1.83 16.31
N VAL A 15 7.57 1.10 15.26
CA VAL A 15 6.70 0.21 14.52
C VAL A 15 6.12 -0.87 15.42
N ARG A 16 6.96 -1.53 16.25
CA ARG A 16 6.50 -2.55 17.19
C ARG A 16 5.70 -1.99 18.36
N GLY A 17 5.98 -0.76 18.77
CA GLY A 17 5.19 -0.07 19.80
C GLY A 17 3.78 0.29 19.34
N ARG A 18 3.59 0.50 18.04
CA ARG A 18 2.28 0.85 17.44
C ARG A 18 1.55 -0.34 16.86
N PHE A 19 2.27 -1.27 16.24
CA PHE A 19 1.71 -2.42 15.54
C PHE A 19 2.21 -3.73 16.17
N PRO A 20 1.39 -4.78 16.29
CA PRO A 20 1.75 -6.05 16.91
C PRO A 20 2.67 -6.89 16.00
N ILE A 21 3.85 -6.36 15.68
CA ILE A 21 4.87 -7.03 14.89
C ILE A 21 5.79 -7.81 15.83
N GLY A 22 5.71 -9.15 15.76
CA GLY A 22 6.55 -10.02 16.59
C GLY A 22 8.05 -9.90 16.28
N GLU A 23 8.89 -10.25 17.24
CA GLU A 23 10.35 -10.18 17.13
C GLU A 23 10.91 -11.02 15.96
N SER A 24 10.22 -12.10 15.58
CA SER A 24 10.61 -12.97 14.47
C SER A 24 10.45 -12.34 13.09
N ILE A 25 9.73 -11.22 12.99
CA ILE A 25 9.53 -10.51 11.72
C ILE A 25 10.46 -9.32 11.68
N GLU A 26 11.37 -9.32 10.71
CA GLU A 26 12.29 -8.20 10.51
C GLU A 26 11.57 -6.99 9.91
N VAL A 27 11.72 -5.83 10.55
CA VAL A 27 11.25 -4.54 10.01
C VAL A 27 12.36 -3.96 9.14
N ARG A 28 12.31 -4.23 7.84
CA ARG A 28 13.31 -3.81 6.86
C ARG A 28 13.00 -2.46 6.25
N ARG A 29 14.06 -1.73 5.90
CA ARG A 29 13.93 -0.55 5.03
C ARG A 29 13.67 -1.00 3.60
N ARG A 30 12.66 -0.44 2.98
CA ARG A 30 12.26 -0.69 1.60
C ARG A 30 11.96 0.64 0.90
N TYR A 31 12.67 0.88 -0.18
CA TYR A 31 12.58 2.15 -0.91
C TYR A 31 11.71 2.05 -2.16
N ASN A 32 11.41 0.84 -2.62
CA ASN A 32 10.68 0.61 -3.88
C ASN A 32 9.92 -0.73 -3.85
N VAL A 33 9.02 -0.89 -2.89
CA VAL A 33 8.17 -2.08 -2.80
C VAL A 33 7.31 -2.18 -4.05
N ALA A 34 7.39 -3.32 -4.74
CA ALA A 34 6.72 -3.58 -6.00
C ALA A 34 5.68 -4.73 -5.89
N PRO A 35 4.72 -4.82 -6.83
CA PRO A 35 3.81 -5.96 -6.91
C PRO A 35 4.56 -7.29 -7.00
N GLY A 36 4.12 -8.25 -6.19
CA GLY A 36 4.76 -9.57 -6.07
C GLY A 36 5.70 -9.68 -4.87
N ASP A 37 6.15 -8.57 -4.29
CA ASP A 37 6.98 -8.57 -3.09
C ASP A 37 6.21 -9.01 -1.85
N GLU A 38 6.93 -9.54 -0.87
CA GLU A 38 6.42 -9.68 0.50
C GLU A 38 6.41 -8.33 1.20
N VAL A 39 5.29 -8.03 1.85
CA VAL A 39 5.01 -6.75 2.50
C VAL A 39 4.66 -6.97 3.95
N LEU A 40 5.12 -6.06 4.81
CA LEU A 40 4.80 -6.06 6.23
C LEU A 40 3.36 -5.63 6.45
N ALA A 41 2.58 -6.50 7.08
CA ALA A 41 1.16 -6.26 7.31
C ALA A 41 0.74 -6.68 8.71
N VAL A 42 -0.42 -6.18 9.13
CA VAL A 42 -1.14 -6.63 10.34
C VAL A 42 -2.49 -7.18 9.91
N THR A 43 -2.78 -8.42 10.33
CA THR A 43 -4.08 -9.07 10.15
C THR A 43 -4.71 -9.37 11.50
N ALA A 44 -5.98 -9.77 11.55
CA ALA A 44 -6.58 -10.36 12.73
C ALA A 44 -6.60 -11.88 12.65
N ASP A 45 -6.32 -12.55 13.75
CA ASP A 45 -6.49 -14.00 13.89
C ASP A 45 -7.98 -14.40 14.02
N LYS A 46 -8.26 -15.68 14.22
CA LYS A 46 -9.64 -16.21 14.36
C LYS A 46 -10.38 -15.65 15.56
N GLU A 47 -9.64 -15.27 16.60
CA GLU A 47 -10.12 -14.65 17.83
C GLU A 47 -10.23 -13.13 17.73
N GLY A 48 -9.90 -12.54 16.56
CA GLY A 48 -9.93 -11.10 16.32
C GLY A 48 -8.69 -10.35 16.84
N ARG A 49 -7.65 -11.06 17.33
CA ARG A 49 -6.43 -10.42 17.86
C ARG A 49 -5.52 -10.00 16.72
N PRO A 50 -5.08 -8.74 16.68
CA PRO A 50 -4.17 -8.28 15.65
C PRO A 50 -2.79 -8.96 15.77
N ARG A 51 -2.21 -9.33 14.62
CA ARG A 51 -0.85 -9.89 14.54
C ARG A 51 -0.13 -9.45 13.28
N GLY A 52 1.18 -9.23 13.39
CA GLY A 52 2.05 -8.96 12.26
C GLY A 52 2.33 -10.22 11.44
N GLU A 53 2.42 -10.04 10.12
CA GLU A 53 2.83 -11.09 9.18
C GLU A 53 3.35 -10.51 7.87
N LEU A 54 3.99 -11.34 7.05
CA LEU A 54 4.37 -11.00 5.69
C LEU A 54 3.31 -11.54 4.73
N LEU A 55 2.83 -10.67 3.83
CA LEU A 55 1.87 -11.01 2.79
C LEU A 55 2.46 -10.69 1.41
N ARG A 56 2.22 -11.52 0.41
CA ARG A 56 2.61 -11.19 -0.97
C ARG A 56 1.63 -10.16 -1.55
N TRP A 57 2.16 -9.05 -2.07
CA TRP A 57 1.33 -8.01 -2.68
C TRP A 57 0.85 -8.41 -4.09
N GLY A 58 -0.43 -8.53 -4.22
CA GLY A 58 -1.15 -9.02 -5.39
C GLY A 58 -2.09 -10.13 -4.98
N LEU A 59 -3.36 -9.78 -4.63
CA LEU A 59 -4.33 -10.69 -4.05
C LEU A 59 -4.69 -11.81 -5.02
N VAL A 60 -4.52 -13.05 -4.57
CA VAL A 60 -5.00 -14.24 -5.27
C VAL A 60 -6.29 -14.69 -4.59
N PRO A 61 -7.46 -14.62 -5.25
CA PRO A 61 -8.69 -15.15 -4.68
C PRO A 61 -8.57 -16.64 -4.38
N SER A 62 -9.18 -17.11 -3.28
CA SER A 62 -9.06 -18.51 -2.85
C SER A 62 -9.55 -19.55 -3.88
N TRP A 63 -10.38 -19.12 -4.82
CA TRP A 63 -10.93 -19.93 -5.93
C TRP A 63 -10.14 -19.81 -7.24
N ALA A 64 -9.09 -18.99 -7.30
CA ALA A 64 -8.30 -18.81 -8.51
C ALA A 64 -7.57 -20.13 -8.87
N LYS A 65 -7.52 -20.46 -10.15
CA LYS A 65 -6.82 -21.64 -10.63
C LYS A 65 -5.31 -21.49 -10.62
N GLN A 66 -4.82 -20.25 -10.80
CA GLN A 66 -3.40 -19.96 -10.93
C GLN A 66 -3.01 -18.75 -10.06
N PRO A 67 -1.83 -18.74 -9.43
CA PRO A 67 -1.41 -17.68 -8.52
C PRO A 67 -0.94 -16.40 -9.23
N ASP A 68 -0.63 -16.43 -10.53
CA ASP A 68 -0.22 -15.27 -11.33
C ASP A 68 -1.34 -14.23 -11.52
N THR A 69 -2.60 -14.63 -11.31
CA THR A 69 -3.76 -13.73 -11.24
C THR A 69 -3.53 -12.57 -10.27
N GLY A 70 -2.78 -12.80 -9.19
CA GLY A 70 -2.50 -11.80 -8.16
C GLY A 70 -1.79 -10.55 -8.69
N LEU A 71 -0.89 -10.67 -9.66
CA LEU A 71 -0.17 -9.52 -10.24
C LEU A 71 -1.09 -8.49 -10.92
N LYS A 72 -2.31 -8.87 -11.27
CA LYS A 72 -3.35 -7.98 -11.81
C LYS A 72 -4.27 -7.42 -10.72
N MET A 73 -4.12 -7.87 -9.48
CA MET A 73 -5.01 -7.57 -8.35
C MET A 73 -4.28 -6.89 -7.20
N ILE A 74 -3.37 -5.98 -7.53
CA ILE A 74 -2.58 -5.21 -6.56
C ILE A 74 -3.40 -4.12 -5.87
N ASN A 75 -4.49 -3.67 -6.49
CA ASN A 75 -5.38 -2.65 -5.95
C ASN A 75 -6.86 -3.04 -6.11
N ALA A 76 -7.68 -2.64 -5.13
CA ALA A 76 -9.13 -2.74 -5.18
C ALA A 76 -9.76 -1.36 -4.94
N ARG A 77 -10.77 -1.00 -5.74
CA ARG A 77 -11.46 0.29 -5.63
C ARG A 77 -12.51 0.24 -4.52
N VAL A 78 -12.51 1.22 -3.61
CA VAL A 78 -13.47 1.29 -2.49
C VAL A 78 -14.92 1.36 -2.98
N GLU A 79 -15.16 1.93 -4.16
CA GLU A 79 -16.49 2.11 -4.73
C GLU A 79 -17.16 0.77 -5.09
N THR A 80 -16.36 -0.24 -5.47
CA THR A 80 -16.86 -1.52 -5.99
C THR A 80 -16.39 -2.74 -5.19
N VAL A 81 -15.56 -2.55 -4.17
CA VAL A 81 -14.92 -3.64 -3.43
C VAL A 81 -15.91 -4.61 -2.77
N ALA A 82 -17.03 -4.08 -2.26
CA ALA A 82 -18.08 -4.88 -1.62
C ALA A 82 -18.92 -5.70 -2.61
N GLU A 83 -18.89 -5.36 -3.91
CA GLU A 83 -19.72 -5.97 -4.94
C GLU A 83 -18.95 -7.00 -5.76
N ARG A 84 -17.64 -6.75 -5.98
CA ARG A 84 -16.82 -7.61 -6.81
C ARG A 84 -16.54 -8.96 -6.15
N PRO A 85 -16.86 -10.11 -6.81
CA PRO A 85 -16.70 -11.45 -6.23
C PRO A 85 -15.29 -11.72 -5.71
N ALA A 86 -14.26 -11.19 -6.38
CA ALA A 86 -12.87 -11.37 -6.02
C ALA A 86 -12.48 -10.72 -4.68
N TYR A 87 -13.20 -9.68 -4.24
CA TYR A 87 -12.86 -8.88 -3.06
C TYR A 87 -13.92 -8.94 -1.96
N ARG A 88 -15.20 -9.20 -2.30
CA ARG A 88 -16.33 -9.11 -1.37
C ARG A 88 -16.08 -9.85 -0.06
N ARG A 89 -15.70 -11.15 -0.15
CA ARG A 89 -15.43 -11.95 1.05
C ARG A 89 -14.26 -11.39 1.86
N ALA A 90 -13.21 -10.93 1.19
CA ALA A 90 -12.05 -10.34 1.87
C ALA A 90 -12.42 -9.01 2.55
N PHE A 91 -13.24 -8.18 1.90
CA PHE A 91 -13.75 -6.94 2.47
C PHE A 91 -14.60 -7.16 3.74
N GLU A 92 -15.40 -8.22 3.76
CA GLU A 92 -16.23 -8.60 4.92
C GLU A 92 -15.41 -9.20 6.07
N ARG A 93 -14.38 -10.03 5.78
CA ARG A 93 -13.77 -10.93 6.75
C ARG A 93 -12.24 -10.90 6.86
N TYR A 94 -11.54 -10.46 5.83
CA TYR A 94 -10.08 -10.60 5.69
C TYR A 94 -9.44 -9.24 5.39
N ARG A 95 -9.52 -8.32 6.34
CA ARG A 95 -8.93 -7.01 6.25
C ARG A 95 -7.55 -7.01 6.88
N CYS A 96 -6.66 -6.16 6.37
CA CYS A 96 -5.32 -5.99 6.91
C CYS A 96 -4.89 -4.53 6.85
N LEU A 97 -3.87 -4.21 7.63
CA LEU A 97 -3.09 -2.99 7.56
C LEU A 97 -1.82 -3.32 6.78
N ILE A 98 -1.49 -2.57 5.75
CA ILE A 98 -0.21 -2.72 5.02
C ILE A 98 0.65 -1.52 5.41
N LEU A 99 1.80 -1.76 6.04
CA LEU A 99 2.63 -0.71 6.60
C LEU A 99 3.46 -0.02 5.52
N ALA A 100 3.47 1.30 5.56
CA ALA A 100 4.18 2.16 4.61
C ALA A 100 4.56 3.50 5.27
N ASP A 101 5.47 4.24 4.66
CA ASP A 101 5.77 5.64 5.01
C ASP A 101 5.66 6.59 3.81
N GLY A 102 5.37 6.06 2.62
CA GLY A 102 5.12 6.83 1.41
C GLY A 102 4.74 5.92 0.25
N PHE A 103 4.34 6.51 -0.86
CA PHE A 103 4.04 5.79 -2.10
C PHE A 103 4.42 6.63 -3.31
N TYR A 104 4.49 5.99 -4.50
CA TYR A 104 4.84 6.65 -5.74
C TYR A 104 3.64 6.69 -6.68
N GLU A 105 3.53 7.84 -7.40
CA GLU A 105 2.68 7.99 -8.57
C GLU A 105 3.39 8.77 -9.67
N TRP A 106 2.95 8.60 -10.90
CA TRP A 106 3.61 9.13 -12.09
C TRP A 106 2.71 10.10 -12.83
N ARG A 107 3.13 11.37 -12.87
CA ARG A 107 2.49 12.38 -13.69
C ARG A 107 2.93 12.25 -15.16
N ARG A 108 1.97 12.25 -16.09
CA ARG A 108 2.27 12.41 -17.51
C ARG A 108 2.71 13.84 -17.77
N LEU A 109 3.84 13.99 -18.46
CA LEU A 109 4.28 15.29 -18.98
C LEU A 109 3.71 15.49 -20.38
N PRO A 110 3.59 16.75 -20.87
CA PRO A 110 3.16 17.03 -22.23
C PRO A 110 4.08 16.39 -23.29
N SER A 111 5.36 16.27 -22.98
CA SER A 111 6.38 15.59 -23.80
C SER A 111 7.36 14.84 -22.90
N GLY A 112 7.93 13.73 -23.40
CA GLY A 112 8.92 12.95 -22.68
C GLY A 112 8.38 11.88 -21.72
N PRO A 113 9.25 11.33 -20.85
CA PRO A 113 8.89 10.31 -19.88
C PRO A 113 7.99 10.87 -18.78
N LYS A 114 7.30 9.97 -18.06
CA LYS A 114 6.52 10.35 -16.89
C LYS A 114 7.45 10.80 -15.77
N GLN A 115 7.04 11.85 -15.03
CA GLN A 115 7.71 12.29 -13.80
C GLN A 115 7.15 11.50 -12.62
N ALA A 116 8.04 10.82 -11.90
CA ALA A 116 7.70 10.14 -10.64
C ALA A 116 7.63 11.14 -9.48
N PHE A 117 6.65 10.98 -8.62
CA PHE A 117 6.48 11.72 -7.36
C PHE A 117 6.45 10.73 -6.20
N HIS A 118 7.18 11.05 -5.15
CA HIS A 118 7.02 10.41 -3.84
C HIS A 118 6.02 11.21 -3.01
N ILE A 119 5.04 10.51 -2.47
CA ILE A 119 3.91 11.06 -1.74
C ILE A 119 3.91 10.42 -0.35
N ALA A 120 3.90 11.23 0.69
CA ALA A 120 3.96 10.80 2.08
C ALA A 120 3.06 11.67 2.96
N ARG A 121 2.94 11.31 4.23
CA ARG A 121 2.39 12.22 5.23
C ARG A 121 3.37 13.35 5.50
N ALA A 122 2.85 14.54 5.74
CA ALA A 122 3.68 15.72 6.02
C ALA A 122 4.48 15.58 7.33
N ASP A 123 3.98 14.79 8.29
CA ASP A 123 4.66 14.49 9.56
C ASP A 123 5.72 13.38 9.43
N GLY A 124 5.83 12.71 8.27
CA GLY A 124 6.86 11.73 7.95
C GLY A 124 6.75 10.38 8.67
N GLY A 125 5.68 10.12 9.42
CA GLY A 125 5.52 8.89 10.19
C GLY A 125 5.09 7.68 9.36
N VAL A 126 5.33 6.47 9.88
CA VAL A 126 4.76 5.22 9.36
C VAL A 126 3.25 5.25 9.52
N PHE A 127 2.54 4.81 8.49
CA PHE A 127 1.09 4.72 8.44
C PHE A 127 0.67 3.36 7.88
N ALA A 128 -0.62 3.08 7.91
CA ALA A 128 -1.19 1.88 7.33
C ALA A 128 -2.09 2.21 6.14
N PHE A 129 -1.86 1.52 5.02
CA PHE A 129 -2.88 1.41 3.98
C PHE A 129 -3.99 0.46 4.43
N ALA A 130 -5.23 0.80 4.13
CA ALA A 130 -6.34 -0.16 4.20
C ALA A 130 -6.11 -1.26 3.15
N GLY A 131 -5.99 -2.49 3.61
CA GLY A 131 -5.76 -3.64 2.76
C GLY A 131 -6.79 -4.74 2.95
N LEU A 132 -6.83 -5.65 1.98
CA LEU A 132 -7.54 -6.92 2.07
C LEU A 132 -6.55 -8.06 1.85
N TRP A 133 -6.79 -9.22 2.45
CA TRP A 133 -5.93 -10.37 2.25
C TRP A 133 -6.72 -11.64 1.94
N SER A 134 -6.04 -12.65 1.42
CA SER A 134 -6.60 -13.94 1.06
C SER A 134 -5.58 -15.05 1.27
N ILE A 135 -6.07 -16.25 1.52
CA ILE A 135 -5.26 -17.47 1.44
C ILE A 135 -5.69 -18.22 0.19
N TRP A 136 -4.71 -18.53 -0.64
CA TRP A 136 -4.87 -19.40 -1.80
C TRP A 136 -4.13 -20.72 -1.57
N HIS A 137 -4.75 -21.82 -1.98
CA HIS A 137 -4.16 -23.17 -1.92
C HIS A 137 -4.05 -23.71 -3.33
N GLY A 138 -2.83 -24.05 -3.74
CA GLY A 138 -2.54 -24.74 -5.00
C GLY A 138 -2.82 -26.23 -4.94
N GLU A 139 -3.01 -26.84 -6.10
CA GLU A 139 -3.21 -28.29 -6.24
C GLU A 139 -1.96 -29.08 -5.80
N ASP A 140 -0.80 -28.47 -5.88
CA ASP A 140 0.49 -29.00 -5.43
C ASP A 140 0.73 -28.88 -3.91
N GLY A 141 -0.27 -28.41 -3.16
CA GLY A 141 -0.16 -28.15 -1.71
C GLY A 141 0.48 -26.80 -1.35
N GLN A 142 0.87 -25.98 -2.33
CA GLN A 142 1.36 -24.62 -2.07
C GLN A 142 0.28 -23.78 -1.39
N THR A 143 0.69 -23.02 -0.39
CA THR A 143 -0.19 -22.04 0.26
C THR A 143 0.42 -20.65 0.12
N LEU A 144 -0.36 -19.71 -0.43
CA LEU A 144 0.02 -18.32 -0.56
C LEU A 144 -0.91 -17.43 0.27
N ARG A 145 -0.31 -16.56 1.08
CA ARG A 145 -1.00 -15.48 1.78
C ARG A 145 -0.74 -14.19 1.02
N THR A 146 -1.79 -13.60 0.49
CA THR A 146 -1.68 -12.48 -0.47
C THR A 146 -2.54 -11.31 -0.05
N CYS A 147 -2.18 -10.08 -0.46
CA CYS A 147 -2.94 -8.88 -0.13
C CYS A 147 -3.14 -7.94 -1.33
N THR A 148 -4.05 -7.00 -1.17
CA THR A 148 -4.30 -5.89 -2.10
C THR A 148 -4.51 -4.60 -1.32
N ILE A 149 -4.13 -3.47 -1.90
CA ILE A 149 -4.33 -2.15 -1.31
C ILE A 149 -5.66 -1.56 -1.80
N LEU A 150 -6.46 -1.01 -0.89
CA LEU A 150 -7.66 -0.25 -1.27
C LEU A 150 -7.27 1.12 -1.81
N THR A 151 -7.97 1.55 -2.86
CA THR A 151 -7.75 2.85 -3.48
C THR A 151 -9.06 3.64 -3.57
N THR A 152 -8.94 4.97 -3.43
CA THR A 152 -10.03 5.94 -3.56
C THR A 152 -9.66 7.04 -4.56
N ALA A 153 -10.56 7.97 -4.83
CA ALA A 153 -10.26 9.17 -5.61
C ALA A 153 -9.12 9.96 -4.94
N ALA A 154 -8.23 10.52 -5.74
CA ALA A 154 -7.14 11.36 -5.24
C ALA A 154 -7.70 12.62 -4.57
N ASN A 155 -7.06 13.05 -3.47
CA ASN A 155 -7.33 14.35 -2.86
C ASN A 155 -6.78 15.50 -3.74
N SER A 156 -7.11 16.75 -3.41
CA SER A 156 -6.71 17.91 -4.21
C SER A 156 -5.18 18.10 -4.31
N ALA A 157 -4.40 17.64 -3.33
CA ALA A 157 -2.95 17.72 -3.37
C ALA A 157 -2.32 16.74 -4.39
N ILE A 158 -2.97 15.58 -4.63
CA ILE A 158 -2.46 14.51 -5.49
C ILE A 158 -3.09 14.52 -6.88
N ALA A 159 -4.30 15.08 -7.04
CA ALA A 159 -5.10 14.98 -8.26
C ALA A 159 -4.38 15.47 -9.55
N HIS A 160 -3.42 16.38 -9.43
CA HIS A 160 -2.62 16.85 -10.56
C HIS A 160 -1.52 15.87 -11.01
N VAL A 161 -1.25 14.83 -10.21
CA VAL A 161 -0.31 13.73 -10.52
C VAL A 161 -1.06 12.51 -11.02
N HIS A 162 -2.10 12.09 -10.29
CA HIS A 162 -2.91 10.90 -10.60
C HIS A 162 -4.33 11.05 -10.05
N ASP A 163 -5.32 10.45 -10.71
CA ASP A 163 -6.74 10.47 -10.33
C ASP A 163 -7.11 9.58 -9.14
N ARG A 164 -6.20 8.68 -8.73
CA ARG A 164 -6.40 7.72 -7.63
C ARG A 164 -5.26 7.81 -6.62
N MET A 165 -5.57 7.47 -5.35
CA MET A 165 -4.59 7.31 -4.28
C MET A 165 -4.94 6.09 -3.42
N PRO A 166 -3.97 5.47 -2.70
CA PRO A 166 -4.27 4.45 -1.70
C PRO A 166 -5.05 5.05 -0.54
N VAL A 167 -5.89 4.24 0.09
CA VAL A 167 -6.55 4.64 1.34
C VAL A 167 -5.55 4.52 2.48
N ILE A 168 -5.18 5.64 3.06
CA ILE A 168 -4.37 5.72 4.28
C ILE A 168 -5.35 5.86 5.44
N LEU A 169 -5.31 4.91 6.38
CA LEU A 169 -6.16 4.94 7.55
C LEU A 169 -5.65 5.98 8.56
N ALA A 170 -6.59 6.67 9.19
CA ALA A 170 -6.29 7.45 10.39
C ALA A 170 -5.92 6.48 11.53
N PRO A 171 -5.01 6.84 12.46
CA PRO A 171 -4.58 5.95 13.53
C PRO A 171 -5.71 5.37 14.40
N ASP A 172 -6.74 6.15 14.65
CA ASP A 172 -7.94 5.76 15.39
C ASP A 172 -8.88 4.82 14.59
N ALA A 173 -8.74 4.79 13.27
CA ALA A 173 -9.49 3.89 12.40
C ALA A 173 -8.82 2.52 12.19
N GLU A 174 -7.53 2.38 12.50
CA GLU A 174 -6.76 1.16 12.22
C GLU A 174 -7.31 -0.07 12.97
N ALA A 175 -7.56 0.04 14.27
CA ALA A 175 -8.14 -1.04 15.06
C ALA A 175 -9.55 -1.40 14.56
N ALA A 176 -10.40 -0.39 14.36
CA ALA A 176 -11.76 -0.58 13.85
C ALA A 176 -11.80 -1.20 12.44
N TRP A 177 -10.77 -0.96 11.61
CA TRP A 177 -10.64 -1.60 10.30
C TRP A 177 -10.41 -3.11 10.41
N LEU A 178 -9.67 -3.58 11.41
CA LEU A 178 -9.39 -5.00 11.63
C LEU A 178 -10.54 -5.73 12.33
N GLU A 179 -11.39 -5.03 13.09
CA GLU A 179 -12.48 -5.65 13.84
C GLU A 179 -13.48 -6.39 12.93
N PRO A 180 -13.88 -7.62 13.29
CA PRO A 180 -14.95 -8.31 12.57
C PRO A 180 -16.23 -7.46 12.56
N THR A 181 -16.81 -7.23 11.38
CA THR A 181 -18.08 -6.51 11.25
C THR A 181 -18.81 -6.95 9.99
N ASP A 182 -20.11 -7.01 10.08
CA ASP A 182 -21.01 -7.28 8.95
C ASP A 182 -21.54 -5.98 8.31
N SER A 183 -21.20 -4.82 8.90
CA SER A 183 -21.65 -3.51 8.41
C SER A 183 -20.69 -2.93 7.38
N GLY A 184 -20.94 -3.19 6.10
CA GLY A 184 -20.21 -2.55 4.99
C GLY A 184 -20.29 -1.02 5.03
N GLN A 185 -21.37 -0.43 5.61
CA GLN A 185 -21.49 1.02 5.77
C GLN A 185 -20.50 1.56 6.82
N ARG A 186 -20.31 0.85 7.96
CA ARG A 186 -19.29 1.20 8.96
C ARG A 186 -17.91 1.19 8.33
N LEU A 187 -17.57 0.13 7.59
CA LEU A 187 -16.27 0.01 6.92
C LEU A 187 -16.02 1.15 5.93
N ARG A 188 -17.02 1.53 5.14
CA ARG A 188 -16.87 2.64 4.17
C ARG A 188 -16.56 3.98 4.85
N ARG A 189 -17.06 4.23 6.06
CA ARG A 189 -16.75 5.46 6.81
C ARG A 189 -15.29 5.53 7.25
N LEU A 190 -14.63 4.39 7.46
CA LEU A 190 -13.20 4.33 7.82
C LEU A 190 -12.27 4.62 6.63
N LEU A 191 -12.81 4.58 5.40
CA LEU A 191 -12.03 4.70 4.16
C LEU A 191 -11.92 6.16 3.67
N ALA A 192 -12.02 7.14 4.56
CA ALA A 192 -11.68 8.52 4.26
C ALA A 192 -10.18 8.58 3.90
N GLY A 193 -9.86 9.21 2.77
CA GLY A 193 -8.46 9.32 2.32
C GLY A 193 -7.65 10.29 3.19
N LEU A 194 -6.36 10.38 2.91
CA LEU A 194 -5.45 11.34 3.54
C LEU A 194 -5.91 12.77 3.28
N ASP A 195 -5.90 13.61 4.34
CA ASP A 195 -6.18 15.04 4.24
C ASP A 195 -5.17 15.72 3.28
N PRO A 196 -5.61 16.56 2.33
CA PRO A 196 -4.72 17.33 1.48
C PRO A 196 -3.68 18.14 2.26
N ALA A 197 -4.05 18.76 3.38
CA ALA A 197 -3.13 19.53 4.24
C ALA A 197 -2.06 18.66 4.90
N GLY A 198 -2.35 17.38 5.14
CA GLY A 198 -1.42 16.39 5.68
C GLY A 198 -0.58 15.67 4.62
N THR A 199 -0.63 16.09 3.34
CA THR A 199 0.05 15.42 2.22
C THR A 199 1.33 16.18 1.83
N ALA A 200 2.48 15.50 1.93
CA ALA A 200 3.75 15.94 1.36
C ALA A 200 3.97 15.26 0.00
N LEU A 201 4.36 16.02 -1.00
CA LEU A 201 4.55 15.55 -2.36
C LEU A 201 5.82 16.15 -2.94
N ARG A 202 6.72 15.32 -3.48
CA ARG A 202 7.98 15.77 -4.09
C ARG A 202 8.31 14.98 -5.34
N PRO A 203 8.86 15.59 -6.39
CA PRO A 203 9.37 14.89 -7.56
C PRO A 203 10.64 14.12 -7.19
N VAL A 204 10.77 12.90 -7.73
CA VAL A 204 11.93 12.03 -7.50
C VAL A 204 12.56 11.61 -8.83
N GLY A 205 13.86 11.26 -8.78
CA GLY A 205 14.63 10.79 -9.90
C GLY A 205 14.15 9.48 -10.51
N PRO A 206 14.73 9.05 -11.63
CA PRO A 206 14.25 7.91 -12.41
C PRO A 206 14.58 6.53 -11.81
N ALA A 207 15.39 6.44 -10.75
CA ALA A 207 15.79 5.17 -10.14
C ALA A 207 14.58 4.29 -9.74
N VAL A 208 13.49 4.91 -9.27
CA VAL A 208 12.24 4.23 -8.91
C VAL A 208 11.54 3.54 -10.08
N ASN A 209 11.88 3.86 -11.33
CA ASN A 209 11.25 3.27 -12.51
C ASN A 209 11.65 1.79 -12.71
N ASP A 210 12.85 1.37 -12.25
CA ASP A 210 13.20 -0.05 -12.23
C ASP A 210 12.61 -0.73 -10.98
N ALA A 211 11.65 -1.63 -11.20
CA ALA A 211 10.98 -2.36 -10.12
C ALA A 211 11.90 -3.29 -9.33
N ARG A 212 13.04 -3.65 -9.88
CA ARG A 212 14.01 -4.56 -9.25
C ARG A 212 15.02 -3.80 -8.37
N TYR A 213 15.09 -2.48 -8.53
CA TYR A 213 15.97 -1.63 -7.74
C TYR A 213 15.24 -1.12 -6.49
N ASP A 214 15.78 -1.40 -5.31
CA ASP A 214 15.22 -1.06 -3.99
C ASP A 214 16.28 -0.35 -3.12
N GLY A 215 16.87 0.72 -3.64
CA GLY A 215 17.90 1.51 -2.97
C GLY A 215 17.43 2.92 -2.62
N PRO A 216 18.16 3.64 -1.75
CA PRO A 216 17.83 4.99 -1.30
C PRO A 216 17.72 6.01 -2.43
N GLU A 217 18.36 5.77 -3.58
CA GLU A 217 18.30 6.63 -4.76
C GLU A 217 16.90 6.74 -5.35
N CYS A 218 15.98 5.80 -5.03
CA CYS A 218 14.56 5.92 -5.37
C CYS A 218 13.91 7.16 -4.75
N LEU A 219 14.47 7.67 -3.66
CA LEU A 219 14.02 8.89 -2.98
C LEU A 219 14.85 10.13 -3.31
N ALA A 220 15.90 10.00 -4.15
CA ALA A 220 16.68 11.15 -4.59
C ALA A 220 15.78 12.16 -5.34
N PRO A 221 15.95 13.47 -5.13
CA PRO A 221 15.22 14.47 -5.88
C PRO A 221 15.38 14.29 -7.39
N ALA A 222 14.36 14.62 -8.17
CA ALA A 222 14.53 14.78 -9.61
C ALA A 222 15.57 15.85 -9.86
N ALA A 223 16.42 15.67 -10.88
CA ALA A 223 17.33 16.72 -11.33
C ALA A 223 16.49 17.94 -11.75
N ASP A 224 16.84 19.13 -11.26
CA ASP A 224 16.23 20.37 -11.71
C ASP A 224 16.49 20.54 -13.21
N GLU A 225 15.44 20.52 -14.03
CA GLU A 225 15.54 20.84 -15.48
C GLU A 225 16.03 22.28 -15.74
N HIS A 226 16.32 23.07 -14.68
CA HIS A 226 16.71 24.48 -14.74
C HIS A 226 18.11 24.78 -14.22
N GLN A 227 18.97 23.78 -14.01
CA GLN A 227 20.39 24.07 -13.81
C GLN A 227 21.10 24.01 -15.17
N PRO A 228 21.37 25.14 -15.84
CA PRO A 228 22.24 25.13 -17.00
C PRO A 228 23.59 24.57 -16.55
N ALA A 229 24.09 23.57 -17.29
CA ALA A 229 25.43 23.04 -17.06
C ALA A 229 26.43 24.21 -17.03
N LEU A 230 27.00 24.45 -15.85
CA LEU A 230 28.16 25.34 -15.74
C LEU A 230 29.33 24.57 -16.33
N PHE A 231 29.60 24.90 -17.59
CA PHE A 231 30.86 24.54 -18.25
C PHE A 231 31.94 25.55 -17.89
#